data_3d28387f390dfa4cd8857b6f33df9da0
#
_entry.id   3d28387f390dfa4cd8857b6f33df9da0
#
_cell.length_a   1.000
_cell.length_b   1.000
_cell.length_c   1.000
_cell.angle_alpha   90.00
_cell.angle_beta   90.00
_cell.angle_gamma   90.00
#
_symmetry.space_group_name_H-M   'P 1'
#
loop_
_entity.id
_entity.type
_entity.pdbx_description
1 polymer ?
#
loop_
_entity_poly.entity_id
_entity_poly.type
_entity_poly.pdbx_seq_one_letter_code
_entity_poly.pdbx_strand_id
1 'polypeptide(L)'
;MSMKKIGILSLLIALAFSACRENVDEAITTETPFVPPVLEQWEQPVEPVQASLTGFVTDETGQPVADAQVEINGLLASTDAFGHFFFENIGLNARGSLVQVHKEGYFPGSRRFFPTEGTENRVRIQLIPQTFDYSFSSTAGGEVVANGGAKVVFEPGSIARADGTPYDGVVQVAARWLNPNEPDILNQMPGNLQGIDFKSEEVALTTAGMMAVELQGEAGEPLNLLEGYTATISMPVPDFLQGNAPQEVPNWSYNEEYGMWVEEGVSRLQGDAYVGEVSHFSYWNHDFKDPLISFSAVLQDEAGNPLGNYRVIIRQPGTNLNGFGTTAEDGSIAGLIPQDYDLLLEVMGNCGEVLYSENIGPFSGDVDLGVISVPDGLLNAINLTGTLVDCEGNPLPGGILRYELGNHVRYEYLDEASFDFSFSTCEDNPELTVIGINGNDLV
;
A
#
# COMPACT_ATOMS: atom_id res chain seq x y z
N MET A 1 32.61 91.28 -3.28
CA MET A 1 31.54 90.26 -3.11
C MET A 1 32.16 88.91 -3.35
N SER A 2 32.51 88.25 -2.25
CA SER A 2 33.33 87.03 -2.26
C SER A 2 32.43 85.80 -2.01
N MET A 3 32.39 84.90 -2.96
CA MET A 3 31.69 83.57 -2.78
C MET A 3 32.67 82.61 -2.21
N LYS A 4 32.39 82.12 -0.96
CA LYS A 4 33.09 81.02 -0.32
C LYS A 4 32.67 79.72 -0.93
N LYS A 5 33.61 78.92 -1.45
CA LYS A 5 33.44 77.56 -1.85
C LYS A 5 33.48 76.63 -0.60
N ILE A 6 32.45 75.94 -0.36
CA ILE A 6 32.39 74.88 0.66
C ILE A 6 32.83 73.56 -0.01
N GLY A 7 33.98 73.06 0.43
CA GLY A 7 34.44 71.77 -0.01
C GLY A 7 33.74 70.66 0.79
N ILE A 8 33.11 69.71 0.09
CA ILE A 8 32.53 68.47 0.70
C ILE A 8 33.62 67.41 0.74
N LEU A 9 34.05 67.14 1.97
CA LEU A 9 34.96 66.01 2.25
C LEU A 9 34.20 64.73 2.24
N SER A 10 34.30 63.92 1.18
CA SER A 10 33.73 62.60 1.10
C SER A 10 34.59 61.62 1.92
N LEU A 11 34.08 61.16 3.08
CA LEU A 11 34.67 60.13 3.90
C LEU A 11 34.29 58.77 3.32
N LEU A 12 35.20 58.13 2.61
CA LEU A 12 35.08 56.72 2.18
C LEU A 12 35.33 55.80 3.39
N ILE A 13 34.26 55.29 3.98
CA ILE A 13 34.34 54.20 4.96
C ILE A 13 34.48 52.91 4.18
N ALA A 14 35.69 52.36 4.13
CA ALA A 14 35.94 51.01 3.68
C ALA A 14 35.47 50.03 4.79
N LEU A 15 34.29 49.49 4.61
CA LEU A 15 33.81 48.33 5.39
C LEU A 15 34.60 47.09 4.93
N ALA A 16 35.64 46.74 5.67
CA ALA A 16 36.28 45.44 5.52
C ALA A 16 35.31 44.36 6.09
N PHE A 17 34.60 43.68 5.19
CA PHE A 17 33.94 42.42 5.53
C PHE A 17 35.04 41.39 5.76
N SER A 18 35.40 41.16 7.02
CA SER A 18 36.10 39.96 7.43
C SER A 18 35.10 38.82 7.28
N ALA A 19 35.08 38.17 6.12
CA ALA A 19 34.47 36.88 5.99
C ALA A 19 35.31 35.91 6.83
N CYS A 20 34.91 35.63 8.05
CA CYS A 20 35.29 34.42 8.73
C CYS A 20 34.78 33.29 7.83
N ARG A 21 35.65 32.71 7.02
CA ARG A 21 35.52 31.35 6.55
C ARG A 21 35.66 30.49 7.82
N GLU A 22 34.56 30.15 8.42
CA GLU A 22 34.53 28.93 9.23
C GLU A 22 34.92 27.82 8.29
N ASN A 23 36.07 27.23 8.58
CA ASN A 23 36.44 25.96 7.99
C ASN A 23 35.34 24.97 8.41
N VAL A 24 34.46 24.63 7.49
CA VAL A 24 33.60 23.48 7.61
C VAL A 24 34.44 22.22 7.26
N ASP A 25 35.58 22.09 7.98
CA ASP A 25 36.31 20.86 8.18
C ASP A 25 35.99 20.35 9.59
N GLU A 26 34.73 20.15 9.85
CA GLU A 26 34.19 19.42 10.98
C GLU A 26 32.91 18.80 10.48
N ALA A 27 32.89 17.68 10.54
CA ALA A 27 32.99 16.46 11.17
C ALA A 27 32.70 15.38 10.16
N ILE A 28 33.61 14.51 9.95
CA ILE A 28 33.24 13.12 9.82
C ILE A 28 32.55 12.83 11.16
N THR A 29 31.28 13.18 11.27
CA THR A 29 30.42 12.57 12.24
C THR A 29 30.54 11.09 11.91
N THR A 30 31.17 10.35 12.80
CA THR A 30 30.94 8.92 12.88
C THR A 30 29.45 8.78 12.92
N GLU A 31 28.82 8.48 11.76
CA GLU A 31 27.40 8.18 11.70
C GLU A 31 27.22 7.11 12.78
N THR A 32 26.44 7.43 13.80
CA THR A 32 25.99 6.39 14.73
C THR A 32 25.34 5.33 13.85
N PRO A 33 25.75 4.06 13.90
CA PRO A 33 25.15 3.02 13.10
C PRO A 33 23.63 3.13 13.23
N PHE A 34 22.92 3.17 12.11
CA PHE A 34 21.47 3.11 12.14
C PHE A 34 21.08 1.84 12.91
N VAL A 35 20.28 2.00 13.94
CA VAL A 35 19.71 0.89 14.70
C VAL A 35 18.25 0.85 14.33
N PRO A 36 17.78 -0.18 13.63
CA PRO A 36 16.36 -0.33 13.31
C PRO A 36 15.50 -0.25 14.58
N PRO A 37 14.27 0.26 14.52
CA PRO A 37 13.35 0.24 15.64
C PRO A 37 13.22 -1.20 16.14
N VAL A 38 13.31 -1.39 17.44
CA VAL A 38 13.10 -2.71 18.04
C VAL A 38 11.59 -2.92 18.06
N LEU A 39 11.04 -3.62 17.07
CA LEU A 39 9.61 -3.93 16.98
C LEU A 39 9.06 -4.62 18.24
N GLU A 40 9.90 -5.34 18.97
CA GLU A 40 9.56 -5.92 20.27
C GLU A 40 9.11 -4.87 21.32
N GLN A 41 9.43 -3.58 21.12
CA GLN A 41 9.00 -2.48 21.99
C GLN A 41 7.76 -1.76 21.47
N TRP A 42 7.37 -2.01 20.21
CA TRP A 42 6.15 -1.48 19.64
C TRP A 42 5.02 -2.47 19.88
N GLU A 43 4.03 -2.06 20.64
CA GLU A 43 2.82 -2.83 20.85
C GLU A 43 1.72 -2.29 19.96
N GLN A 44 1.21 -3.13 19.07
CA GLN A 44 0.07 -2.75 18.26
C GLN A 44 -1.12 -2.43 19.15
N PRO A 45 -1.71 -1.22 19.04
CA PRO A 45 -2.96 -0.92 19.73
C PRO A 45 -4.04 -1.93 19.37
N VAL A 46 -4.75 -2.48 20.35
CA VAL A 46 -5.77 -3.51 20.13
C VAL A 46 -7.14 -2.96 20.49
N GLU A 47 -8.02 -2.96 19.49
CA GLU A 47 -9.44 -2.63 19.62
C GLU A 47 -10.23 -3.76 18.96
N PRO A 48 -10.69 -4.76 19.75
CA PRO A 48 -11.35 -5.95 19.20
C PRO A 48 -12.73 -5.60 18.64
N VAL A 49 -13.01 -6.10 17.44
CA VAL A 49 -14.30 -6.02 16.75
C VAL A 49 -14.66 -7.35 16.12
N GLN A 50 -15.96 -7.61 15.93
CA GLN A 50 -16.47 -8.72 15.14
C GLN A 50 -16.95 -8.18 13.80
N ALA A 51 -16.39 -8.68 12.70
CA ALA A 51 -16.75 -8.24 11.37
C ALA A 51 -16.48 -9.33 10.33
N SER A 52 -17.08 -9.22 9.17
CA SER A 52 -16.80 -10.12 8.03
C SER A 52 -15.73 -9.49 7.13
N LEU A 53 -15.01 -10.34 6.41
CA LEU A 53 -14.04 -9.95 5.40
C LEU A 53 -14.29 -10.68 4.09
N THR A 54 -14.54 -9.93 3.03
CA THR A 54 -14.54 -10.45 1.65
C THR A 54 -13.33 -9.91 0.90
N GLY A 55 -12.76 -10.71 0.01
CA GLY A 55 -11.60 -10.27 -0.75
C GLY A 55 -11.52 -10.87 -2.14
N PHE A 56 -10.74 -10.19 -2.98
CA PHE A 56 -10.54 -10.55 -4.36
C PHE A 56 -9.05 -10.57 -4.69
N VAL A 57 -8.57 -11.68 -5.21
CA VAL A 57 -7.18 -11.91 -5.58
C VAL A 57 -7.05 -12.01 -7.09
N THR A 58 -6.22 -11.17 -7.68
CA THR A 58 -5.91 -11.17 -9.12
C THR A 58 -4.42 -11.31 -9.35
N ASP A 59 -4.05 -11.68 -10.58
CA ASP A 59 -2.69 -11.53 -11.07
C ASP A 59 -2.42 -10.11 -11.60
N GLU A 60 -1.21 -9.86 -12.09
CA GLU A 60 -0.80 -8.55 -12.64
C GLU A 60 -1.58 -8.13 -13.90
N THR A 61 -2.28 -9.05 -14.56
CA THR A 61 -3.12 -8.78 -15.73
C THR A 61 -4.59 -8.57 -15.36
N GLY A 62 -4.92 -8.61 -14.05
CA GLY A 62 -6.26 -8.49 -13.53
C GLY A 62 -7.10 -9.76 -13.64
N GLN A 63 -6.48 -10.92 -14.02
CA GLN A 63 -7.18 -12.19 -14.04
C GLN A 63 -7.30 -12.78 -12.63
N PRO A 64 -8.42 -13.45 -12.30
CA PRO A 64 -8.59 -14.05 -10.99
C PRO A 64 -7.56 -15.16 -10.72
N VAL A 65 -7.06 -15.22 -9.49
CA VAL A 65 -6.16 -16.28 -9.02
C VAL A 65 -6.95 -17.25 -8.14
N ALA A 66 -7.23 -18.44 -8.67
CA ALA A 66 -7.89 -19.51 -7.92
C ALA A 66 -6.92 -20.28 -7.02
N ASP A 67 -7.46 -20.96 -6.00
CA ASP A 67 -6.70 -21.81 -5.06
C ASP A 67 -5.50 -21.11 -4.42
N ALA A 68 -5.57 -19.80 -4.22
CA ALA A 68 -4.60 -19.08 -3.40
C ALA A 68 -4.96 -19.29 -1.92
N GLN A 69 -4.00 -19.61 -1.10
CA GLN A 69 -4.20 -19.74 0.34
C GLN A 69 -4.33 -18.33 0.95
N VAL A 70 -5.37 -18.12 1.72
CA VAL A 70 -5.63 -16.85 2.43
C VAL A 70 -5.60 -17.10 3.93
N GLU A 71 -4.89 -16.26 4.65
CA GLU A 71 -4.76 -16.34 6.11
C GLU A 71 -5.10 -15.01 6.78
N ILE A 72 -5.88 -15.07 7.86
CA ILE A 72 -6.13 -13.95 8.76
C ILE A 72 -6.28 -14.46 10.20
N ASN A 73 -5.49 -13.95 11.14
CA ASN A 73 -5.53 -14.33 12.57
C ASN A 73 -5.50 -15.86 12.81
N GLY A 74 -4.76 -16.61 11.97
CA GLY A 74 -4.67 -18.06 12.02
C GLY A 74 -5.87 -18.81 11.42
N LEU A 75 -6.86 -18.11 10.88
CA LEU A 75 -7.94 -18.69 10.08
C LEU A 75 -7.47 -18.82 8.64
N LEU A 76 -7.84 -19.93 7.98
CA LEU A 76 -7.44 -20.24 6.63
C LEU A 76 -8.66 -20.35 5.72
N ALA A 77 -8.54 -19.81 4.50
CA ALA A 77 -9.46 -20.02 3.39
C ALA A 77 -8.66 -20.20 2.09
N SER A 78 -9.33 -20.56 1.01
CA SER A 78 -8.76 -20.56 -0.33
C SER A 78 -9.62 -19.73 -1.26
N THR A 79 -9.01 -19.09 -2.24
CA THR A 79 -9.78 -18.40 -3.28
C THR A 79 -10.49 -19.39 -4.19
N ASP A 80 -11.71 -19.05 -4.60
CA ASP A 80 -12.48 -19.79 -5.58
C ASP A 80 -11.96 -19.57 -7.03
N ALA A 81 -12.66 -20.13 -8.03
CA ALA A 81 -12.32 -20.00 -9.45
C ALA A 81 -12.35 -18.54 -9.97
N PHE A 82 -12.93 -17.63 -9.21
CA PHE A 82 -13.03 -16.21 -9.52
C PHE A 82 -12.07 -15.35 -8.69
N GLY A 83 -11.16 -15.99 -7.93
CA GLY A 83 -10.20 -15.31 -7.07
C GLY A 83 -10.80 -14.75 -5.79
N HIS A 84 -12.01 -15.16 -5.42
CA HIS A 84 -12.74 -14.63 -4.29
C HIS A 84 -12.53 -15.50 -3.03
N PHE A 85 -12.49 -14.84 -1.84
CA PHE A 85 -12.48 -15.48 -0.53
C PHE A 85 -13.37 -14.72 0.45
N PHE A 86 -13.80 -15.43 1.52
CA PHE A 86 -14.67 -14.86 2.54
C PHE A 86 -14.40 -15.44 3.93
N PHE A 87 -14.49 -14.58 4.93
CA PHE A 87 -14.50 -14.92 6.34
C PHE A 87 -15.70 -14.26 7.00
N GLU A 88 -16.61 -15.08 7.54
CA GLU A 88 -17.83 -14.60 8.17
C GLU A 88 -17.62 -14.32 9.65
N ASN A 89 -17.99 -13.13 10.12
CA ASN A 89 -18.09 -12.74 11.52
C ASN A 89 -16.90 -13.18 12.39
N ILE A 90 -15.69 -12.80 11.98
CA ILE A 90 -14.44 -13.16 12.65
C ILE A 90 -13.96 -12.06 13.60
N GLY A 91 -13.14 -12.44 14.60
CA GLY A 91 -12.48 -11.48 15.48
C GLY A 91 -11.38 -10.72 14.77
N LEU A 92 -11.50 -9.41 14.70
CA LEU A 92 -10.57 -8.49 14.04
C LEU A 92 -10.11 -7.39 15.00
N ASN A 93 -9.16 -6.58 14.56
CA ASN A 93 -8.66 -5.41 15.28
C ASN A 93 -8.96 -4.13 14.50
N ALA A 94 -9.84 -3.26 15.04
CA ALA A 94 -10.20 -1.99 14.41
C ALA A 94 -8.99 -1.06 14.18
N ARG A 95 -7.91 -1.22 14.97
CA ARG A 95 -6.65 -0.47 14.81
C ARG A 95 -5.74 -1.01 13.72
N GLY A 96 -6.20 -2.02 12.98
CA GLY A 96 -5.54 -2.62 11.83
C GLY A 96 -5.51 -4.14 11.91
N SER A 97 -6.12 -4.79 10.94
CA SER A 97 -6.10 -6.24 10.71
C SER A 97 -5.33 -6.55 9.43
N LEU A 98 -4.62 -7.67 9.42
CA LEU A 98 -3.79 -8.10 8.30
C LEU A 98 -4.37 -9.39 7.71
N VAL A 99 -4.62 -9.38 6.40
CA VAL A 99 -4.89 -10.60 5.61
C VAL A 99 -3.70 -10.85 4.69
N GLN A 100 -3.28 -12.11 4.61
CA GLN A 100 -2.15 -12.56 3.79
C GLN A 100 -2.62 -13.57 2.75
N VAL A 101 -1.97 -13.54 1.59
CA VAL A 101 -2.29 -14.44 0.46
C VAL A 101 -1.01 -15.07 -0.05
N HIS A 102 -1.02 -16.39 -0.16
CA HIS A 102 0.09 -17.18 -0.67
C HIS A 102 -0.36 -18.01 -1.87
N LYS A 103 0.43 -17.95 -2.93
CA LYS A 103 0.26 -18.76 -4.13
C LYS A 103 1.61 -19.10 -4.71
N GLU A 104 1.87 -20.38 -5.02
CA GLU A 104 3.10 -20.80 -5.69
C GLU A 104 3.29 -20.04 -7.00
N GLY A 105 4.51 -19.55 -7.24
CA GLY A 105 4.86 -18.73 -8.42
C GLY A 105 4.57 -17.24 -8.29
N TYR A 106 4.16 -16.79 -7.10
CA TYR A 106 3.93 -15.38 -6.79
C TYR A 106 4.67 -14.96 -5.53
N PHE A 107 5.05 -13.69 -5.46
CA PHE A 107 5.45 -13.09 -4.19
C PHE A 107 4.26 -13.08 -3.23
N PRO A 108 4.48 -13.24 -1.90
CA PRO A 108 3.41 -13.12 -0.92
C PRO A 108 2.69 -11.80 -1.04
N GLY A 109 1.35 -11.85 -1.11
CA GLY A 109 0.50 -10.67 -1.11
C GLY A 109 -0.13 -10.45 0.25
N SER A 110 -0.44 -9.21 0.61
CA SER A 110 -1.16 -8.94 1.84
C SER A 110 -1.90 -7.61 1.79
N ARG A 111 -2.86 -7.43 2.72
CA ARG A 111 -3.55 -6.17 2.90
C ARG A 111 -3.80 -5.91 4.38
N ARG A 112 -3.38 -4.73 4.85
CA ARG A 112 -3.77 -4.19 6.14
C ARG A 112 -4.97 -3.27 5.95
N PHE A 113 -6.02 -3.46 6.77
CA PHE A 113 -7.28 -2.72 6.69
C PHE A 113 -7.81 -2.43 8.10
N PHE A 114 -8.78 -1.51 8.20
CA PHE A 114 -9.32 -1.02 9.46
C PHE A 114 -10.80 -1.42 9.55
N PRO A 115 -11.12 -2.57 10.17
CA PRO A 115 -12.48 -3.07 10.23
C PRO A 115 -13.35 -2.25 11.20
N THR A 116 -14.64 -2.17 10.85
CA THR A 116 -15.68 -1.59 11.70
C THR A 116 -16.58 -2.70 12.25
N GLU A 117 -17.03 -2.58 13.51
CA GLU A 117 -17.89 -3.58 14.19
C GLU A 117 -19.15 -3.87 13.38
N GLY A 118 -19.44 -5.16 13.17
CA GLY A 118 -20.67 -5.65 12.54
C GLY A 118 -20.78 -5.42 11.03
N THR A 119 -19.68 -5.00 10.36
CA THR A 119 -19.70 -4.71 8.93
C THR A 119 -19.00 -5.78 8.09
N GLU A 120 -19.29 -5.80 6.78
CA GLU A 120 -18.49 -6.53 5.80
C GLU A 120 -17.39 -5.60 5.25
N ASN A 121 -16.15 -5.99 5.48
CA ASN A 121 -14.98 -5.29 4.96
C ASN A 121 -14.55 -5.90 3.64
N ARG A 122 -14.02 -5.08 2.73
CA ARG A 122 -13.62 -5.51 1.38
C ARG A 122 -12.17 -5.17 1.10
N VAL A 123 -11.42 -6.14 0.56
CA VAL A 123 -10.02 -5.96 0.18
C VAL A 123 -9.76 -6.45 -1.24
N ARG A 124 -8.76 -5.85 -1.88
CA ARG A 124 -8.20 -6.33 -3.16
C ARG A 124 -6.72 -6.54 -3.00
N ILE A 125 -6.24 -7.67 -3.52
CA ILE A 125 -4.83 -8.03 -3.54
C ILE A 125 -4.48 -8.49 -4.94
N GLN A 126 -3.49 -7.81 -5.54
CA GLN A 126 -2.96 -8.18 -6.85
C GLN A 126 -1.60 -8.84 -6.64
N LEU A 127 -1.51 -10.12 -6.94
CA LEU A 127 -0.27 -10.88 -6.78
C LEU A 127 0.72 -10.57 -7.89
N ILE A 128 1.98 -10.48 -7.52
CA ILE A 128 3.10 -10.22 -8.41
C ILE A 128 3.79 -11.54 -8.73
N PRO A 129 3.97 -11.91 -10.02
CA PRO A 129 4.70 -13.12 -10.36
C PRO A 129 6.11 -13.14 -9.79
N GLN A 130 6.47 -14.26 -9.15
CA GLN A 130 7.80 -14.54 -8.63
C GLN A 130 8.54 -15.42 -9.63
N THR A 131 9.25 -14.80 -10.55
CA THR A 131 10.04 -15.50 -11.57
C THR A 131 11.53 -15.33 -11.28
N PHE A 132 12.25 -16.47 -11.20
CA PHE A 132 13.69 -16.49 -10.95
C PHE A 132 14.47 -16.34 -12.27
N ASP A 133 14.36 -15.15 -12.87
CA ASP A 133 14.91 -14.86 -14.21
C ASP A 133 16.40 -14.51 -14.19
N TYR A 134 16.97 -14.25 -13.01
CA TYR A 134 18.36 -13.85 -12.85
C TYR A 134 19.14 -14.89 -12.06
N SER A 135 20.46 -14.90 -12.26
CA SER A 135 21.35 -15.75 -11.46
C SER A 135 22.78 -15.20 -11.40
N PHE A 136 23.47 -15.52 -10.31
CA PHE A 136 24.88 -15.21 -10.13
C PHE A 136 25.58 -16.29 -9.29
N SER A 137 26.92 -16.31 -9.27
CA SER A 137 27.68 -17.16 -8.36
C SER A 137 27.83 -16.48 -7.00
N SER A 138 27.45 -17.15 -5.90
CA SER A 138 27.56 -16.60 -4.54
C SER A 138 28.99 -16.17 -4.20
N THR A 139 30.01 -16.87 -4.70
CA THR A 139 31.43 -16.58 -4.44
C THR A 139 31.96 -15.39 -5.25
N ALA A 140 31.28 -15.01 -6.34
CA ALA A 140 31.70 -13.90 -7.20
C ALA A 140 30.89 -12.62 -6.90
N GLY A 141 29.73 -12.75 -6.29
CA GLY A 141 28.74 -11.68 -6.23
C GLY A 141 28.10 -11.43 -7.60
N GLY A 142 27.25 -10.42 -7.70
CA GLY A 142 26.59 -10.11 -8.97
C GLY A 142 25.74 -8.86 -8.94
N GLU A 143 25.34 -8.39 -10.11
CA GLU A 143 24.35 -7.33 -10.30
C GLU A 143 23.12 -7.92 -11.00
N VAL A 144 21.95 -7.62 -10.49
CA VAL A 144 20.65 -7.92 -11.09
C VAL A 144 19.99 -6.62 -11.48
N VAL A 145 19.55 -6.52 -12.74
CA VAL A 145 18.80 -5.38 -13.26
C VAL A 145 17.36 -5.81 -13.46
N ALA A 146 16.48 -5.39 -12.58
CA ALA A 146 15.04 -5.66 -12.64
C ALA A 146 14.32 -4.76 -13.67
N ASN A 147 13.02 -4.95 -13.82
CA ASN A 147 12.18 -4.09 -14.65
C ASN A 147 12.35 -2.61 -14.26
N GLY A 148 12.14 -1.70 -15.22
CA GLY A 148 12.26 -0.26 -15.02
C GLY A 148 13.67 0.25 -14.74
N GLY A 149 14.70 -0.64 -14.70
CA GLY A 149 16.09 -0.27 -14.44
C GLY A 149 16.49 -0.24 -12.97
N ALA A 150 15.61 -0.70 -12.08
CA ALA A 150 15.96 -0.93 -10.68
C ALA A 150 17.01 -2.04 -10.56
N LYS A 151 17.87 -1.96 -9.53
CA LYS A 151 19.02 -2.85 -9.42
C LYS A 151 19.23 -3.38 -8.01
N VAL A 152 19.79 -4.58 -7.95
CA VAL A 152 20.35 -5.17 -6.72
C VAL A 152 21.78 -5.62 -7.00
N VAL A 153 22.71 -5.24 -6.12
CA VAL A 153 24.12 -5.63 -6.20
C VAL A 153 24.47 -6.45 -4.97
N PHE A 154 25.02 -7.63 -5.21
CA PHE A 154 25.42 -8.59 -4.18
C PHE A 154 26.95 -8.67 -4.08
N GLU A 155 27.45 -8.59 -2.85
CA GLU A 155 28.89 -8.76 -2.61
C GLU A 155 29.34 -10.23 -2.75
N PRO A 156 30.61 -10.49 -3.09
CA PRO A 156 31.17 -11.84 -3.07
C PRO A 156 31.05 -12.49 -1.69
N GLY A 157 30.48 -13.70 -1.63
CA GLY A 157 30.38 -14.48 -0.38
C GLY A 157 29.31 -13.98 0.59
N SER A 158 28.39 -13.11 0.15
CA SER A 158 27.36 -12.49 1.00
C SER A 158 26.11 -13.32 1.18
N ILE A 159 26.04 -14.56 0.69
CA ILE A 159 24.81 -15.35 0.66
C ILE A 159 24.86 -16.49 1.69
N ALA A 160 23.73 -16.69 2.39
CA ALA A 160 23.54 -17.75 3.37
C ALA A 160 22.26 -18.57 3.10
N ARG A 161 22.22 -19.78 3.65
CA ARG A 161 21.01 -20.58 3.80
C ARG A 161 20.15 -20.06 4.95
N ALA A 162 18.93 -20.55 5.05
CA ALA A 162 17.99 -20.20 6.11
C ALA A 162 18.53 -20.50 7.55
N ASP A 163 19.47 -21.42 7.69
CA ASP A 163 20.14 -21.74 8.96
C ASP A 163 21.33 -20.83 9.28
N GLY A 164 21.59 -19.80 8.47
CA GLY A 164 22.69 -18.85 8.61
C GLY A 164 24.05 -19.37 8.09
N THR A 165 24.15 -20.59 7.55
CA THR A 165 25.38 -21.10 6.99
C THR A 165 25.68 -20.49 5.62
N PRO A 166 26.96 -20.13 5.32
CA PRO A 166 27.32 -19.61 4.01
C PRO A 166 26.90 -20.54 2.87
N TYR A 167 26.36 -19.98 1.81
CA TYR A 167 25.97 -20.71 0.60
C TYR A 167 27.08 -20.57 -0.47
N ASP A 168 27.50 -21.71 -1.02
CA ASP A 168 28.43 -21.76 -2.15
C ASP A 168 27.73 -22.48 -3.32
N GLY A 169 27.39 -21.73 -4.35
CA GLY A 169 26.64 -22.22 -5.50
C GLY A 169 26.06 -21.10 -6.35
N VAL A 170 25.18 -21.50 -7.27
CA VAL A 170 24.44 -20.55 -8.10
C VAL A 170 23.22 -20.05 -7.30
N VAL A 171 23.12 -18.74 -7.17
CA VAL A 171 21.96 -18.05 -6.58
C VAL A 171 21.01 -17.67 -7.71
N GLN A 172 19.77 -18.11 -7.63
CA GLN A 172 18.70 -17.66 -8.49
C GLN A 172 17.96 -16.50 -7.79
N VAL A 173 17.60 -15.48 -8.55
CA VAL A 173 16.99 -14.25 -8.02
C VAL A 173 15.70 -13.95 -8.74
N ALA A 174 14.62 -13.77 -7.97
CA ALA A 174 13.42 -13.10 -8.40
C ALA A 174 13.48 -11.65 -7.90
N ALA A 175 13.38 -10.69 -8.81
CA ALA A 175 13.43 -9.27 -8.48
C ALA A 175 12.37 -8.50 -9.29
N ARG A 176 11.54 -7.73 -8.61
CA ARG A 176 10.48 -6.94 -9.22
C ARG A 176 10.45 -5.54 -8.63
N TRP A 177 10.56 -4.52 -9.48
CA TRP A 177 10.33 -3.14 -9.09
C TRP A 177 8.87 -2.76 -9.33
N LEU A 178 8.23 -2.22 -8.29
CA LEU A 178 6.89 -1.68 -8.33
C LEU A 178 7.01 -0.18 -8.55
N ASN A 179 6.60 0.25 -9.75
CA ASN A 179 6.69 1.64 -10.16
C ASN A 179 5.59 2.47 -9.48
N PRO A 180 5.92 3.51 -8.70
CA PRO A 180 4.92 4.33 -8.02
C PRO A 180 4.04 5.17 -8.98
N ASN A 181 4.40 5.26 -10.26
CA ASN A 181 3.57 5.91 -11.27
C ASN A 181 2.48 4.98 -11.86
N GLU A 182 2.53 3.68 -11.58
CA GLU A 182 1.52 2.73 -12.07
C GLU A 182 0.23 2.83 -11.25
N PRO A 183 -0.95 2.80 -11.90
CA PRO A 183 -2.24 3.00 -11.22
C PRO A 183 -2.56 1.89 -10.21
N ASP A 184 -2.02 0.68 -10.41
CA ASP A 184 -2.33 -0.51 -9.60
C ASP A 184 -1.33 -0.76 -8.47
N ILE A 185 -0.34 0.11 -8.29
CA ILE A 185 0.69 -0.09 -7.25
C ILE A 185 0.08 -0.36 -5.87
N LEU A 186 -0.99 0.35 -5.51
CA LEU A 186 -1.66 0.17 -4.22
C LEU A 186 -2.35 -1.19 -4.07
N ASN A 187 -2.66 -1.88 -5.16
CA ASN A 187 -3.18 -3.25 -5.11
C ASN A 187 -2.06 -4.29 -5.05
N GLN A 188 -0.88 -3.97 -5.58
CA GLN A 188 0.30 -4.84 -5.63
C GLN A 188 1.17 -4.78 -4.37
N MET A 189 1.25 -3.61 -3.73
CA MET A 189 2.07 -3.44 -2.54
C MET A 189 1.53 -4.29 -1.38
N PRO A 190 2.40 -4.86 -0.53
CA PRO A 190 1.98 -5.56 0.67
C PRO A 190 1.51 -4.58 1.76
N GLY A 191 0.58 -5.05 2.62
CA GLY A 191 0.06 -4.26 3.73
C GLY A 191 -0.70 -3.01 3.29
N ASN A 192 -0.24 -1.88 3.77
CA ASN A 192 -0.67 -0.54 3.37
C ASN A 192 0.52 0.43 3.48
N LEU A 193 0.32 1.74 3.23
CA LEU A 193 1.35 2.76 3.40
C LEU A 193 1.42 3.28 4.85
N GLN A 194 1.66 2.36 5.79
CA GLN A 194 1.84 2.64 7.20
C GLN A 194 3.15 2.02 7.68
N GLY A 195 3.97 2.80 8.38
CA GLY A 195 5.28 2.35 8.86
C GLY A 195 5.50 2.64 10.34
N ILE A 196 6.51 1.98 10.90
CA ILE A 196 7.08 2.27 12.21
C ILE A 196 8.44 2.90 11.99
N ASP A 197 8.59 4.13 12.42
CA ASP A 197 9.86 4.86 12.25
C ASP A 197 10.88 4.47 13.32
N PHE A 198 12.12 4.98 13.18
CA PHE A 198 13.21 4.71 14.13
C PHE A 198 12.95 5.20 15.57
N LYS A 199 11.86 5.96 15.81
CA LYS A 199 11.42 6.35 17.15
C LYS A 199 10.32 5.43 17.68
N SER A 200 9.95 4.38 16.93
CA SER A 200 8.81 3.51 17.18
C SER A 200 7.45 4.25 17.11
N GLU A 201 7.40 5.32 16.31
CA GLU A 201 6.17 6.06 16.04
C GLU A 201 5.52 5.54 14.75
N GLU A 202 4.19 5.40 14.75
CA GLU A 202 3.43 5.08 13.54
C GLU A 202 3.38 6.30 12.62
N VAL A 203 3.68 6.09 11.32
CA VAL A 203 3.74 7.14 10.31
C VAL A 203 3.03 6.73 9.03
N ALA A 204 2.51 7.73 8.31
CA ALA A 204 2.10 7.57 6.92
C ALA A 204 3.33 7.51 6.03
N LEU A 205 3.25 6.74 4.96
CA LEU A 205 4.29 6.61 3.96
C LEU A 205 3.81 7.13 2.61
N THR A 206 4.72 7.84 1.96
CA THR A 206 4.56 8.35 0.61
C THR A 206 5.61 7.70 -0.27
N THR A 207 5.20 6.74 -1.12
CA THR A 207 6.16 5.88 -1.82
C THR A 207 6.86 6.59 -2.98
N ALA A 208 8.20 6.43 -3.02
CA ALA A 208 9.04 6.76 -4.15
C ALA A 208 9.48 5.50 -4.95
N GLY A 209 9.00 4.31 -4.57
CA GLY A 209 9.20 3.07 -5.28
C GLY A 209 9.50 1.90 -4.36
N MET A 210 9.01 0.72 -4.72
CA MET A 210 9.17 -0.52 -3.97
C MET A 210 9.89 -1.57 -4.81
N MET A 211 10.58 -2.49 -4.15
CA MET A 211 11.22 -3.63 -4.79
C MET A 211 10.97 -4.90 -3.97
N ALA A 212 10.44 -5.93 -4.63
CA ALA A 212 10.39 -7.29 -4.09
C ALA A 212 11.63 -8.05 -4.55
N VAL A 213 12.31 -8.74 -3.63
CA VAL A 213 13.48 -9.57 -3.96
C VAL A 213 13.42 -10.87 -3.18
N GLU A 214 13.56 -11.98 -3.90
CA GLU A 214 13.67 -13.32 -3.32
C GLU A 214 14.84 -14.06 -3.91
N LEU A 215 15.51 -14.84 -3.07
CA LEU A 215 16.69 -15.64 -3.43
C LEU A 215 16.42 -17.12 -3.17
N GLN A 216 16.86 -17.96 -4.12
CA GLN A 216 16.89 -19.41 -3.91
C GLN A 216 18.15 -20.03 -4.48
N GLY A 217 18.51 -21.19 -3.96
CA GLY A 217 19.57 -22.03 -4.50
C GLY A 217 19.11 -22.87 -5.69
N GLU A 218 20.05 -23.67 -6.28
CA GLU A 218 19.76 -24.52 -7.44
C GLU A 218 18.70 -25.60 -7.17
N ALA A 219 18.53 -26.02 -5.92
CA ALA A 219 17.51 -27.00 -5.52
C ALA A 219 16.20 -26.35 -5.04
N GLY A 220 16.06 -25.03 -5.17
CA GLY A 220 14.89 -24.27 -4.73
C GLY A 220 14.90 -23.95 -3.22
N GLU A 221 16.00 -24.20 -2.52
CA GLU A 221 16.13 -23.84 -1.11
C GLU A 221 16.17 -22.32 -0.92
N PRO A 222 15.45 -21.76 0.07
CA PRO A 222 15.46 -20.32 0.31
C PRO A 222 16.84 -19.85 0.79
N LEU A 223 17.26 -18.71 0.26
CA LEU A 223 18.52 -18.05 0.61
C LEU A 223 18.25 -16.62 1.10
N ASN A 224 19.20 -16.08 1.85
CA ASN A 224 19.19 -14.67 2.25
C ASN A 224 20.63 -14.15 2.35
N LEU A 225 20.82 -12.90 2.77
CA LEU A 225 22.13 -12.35 3.06
C LEU A 225 22.73 -13.03 4.28
N LEU A 226 24.05 -13.23 4.24
CA LEU A 226 24.83 -13.70 5.37
C LEU A 226 24.93 -12.58 6.42
N GLU A 227 24.76 -12.91 7.69
CA GLU A 227 24.89 -11.95 8.79
C GLU A 227 26.17 -11.11 8.69
N GLY A 228 26.01 -9.79 8.79
CA GLY A 228 27.10 -8.82 8.65
C GLY A 228 27.41 -8.39 7.21
N TYR A 229 26.70 -8.92 6.22
CA TYR A 229 26.77 -8.45 4.83
C TYR A 229 25.53 -7.62 4.49
N THR A 230 25.70 -6.77 3.48
CA THR A 230 24.61 -5.99 2.88
C THR A 230 24.56 -6.25 1.37
N ALA A 231 23.42 -5.93 0.77
CA ALA A 231 23.30 -5.75 -0.66
C ALA A 231 22.94 -4.29 -0.94
N THR A 232 23.36 -3.79 -2.11
CA THR A 232 22.97 -2.44 -2.54
C THR A 232 21.72 -2.53 -3.41
N ILE A 233 20.66 -1.81 -3.04
CA ILE A 233 19.49 -1.62 -3.88
C ILE A 233 19.51 -0.23 -4.52
N SER A 234 18.99 -0.14 -5.75
CA SER A 234 18.88 1.11 -6.49
C SER A 234 17.53 1.15 -7.18
N MET A 235 16.72 2.17 -6.91
CA MET A 235 15.41 2.37 -7.55
C MET A 235 15.37 3.72 -8.25
N PRO A 236 14.84 3.80 -9.50
CA PRO A 236 14.71 5.05 -10.23
C PRO A 236 13.86 6.08 -9.47
N VAL A 237 14.27 7.35 -9.56
CA VAL A 237 13.46 8.46 -9.03
C VAL A 237 12.17 8.55 -9.84
N PRO A 238 10.98 8.51 -9.19
CA PRO A 238 9.72 8.59 -9.91
C PRO A 238 9.50 9.96 -10.57
N ASP A 239 8.68 9.98 -11.61
CA ASP A 239 8.48 11.17 -12.45
C ASP A 239 8.01 12.40 -11.65
N PHE A 240 7.17 12.22 -10.64
CA PHE A 240 6.64 13.31 -9.82
C PHE A 240 7.71 13.96 -8.92
N LEU A 241 8.86 13.31 -8.69
CA LEU A 241 10.00 13.85 -7.94
C LEU A 241 11.09 14.41 -8.86
N GLN A 242 11.02 14.18 -10.17
CA GLN A 242 12.06 14.63 -11.09
C GLN A 242 12.27 16.17 -11.00
N GLY A 243 13.53 16.55 -10.83
CA GLY A 243 13.92 17.97 -10.68
C GLY A 243 13.79 18.53 -9.25
N ASN A 244 13.06 17.84 -8.35
CA ASN A 244 12.90 18.23 -6.95
C ASN A 244 13.18 17.05 -5.97
N ALA A 245 13.81 15.99 -6.43
CA ALA A 245 14.12 14.83 -5.62
C ALA A 245 15.00 15.21 -4.41
N PRO A 246 14.56 14.93 -3.18
CA PRO A 246 15.41 15.11 -1.99
C PRO A 246 16.70 14.31 -2.08
N GLN A 247 17.76 14.80 -1.40
CA GLN A 247 19.07 14.12 -1.42
C GLN A 247 19.05 12.77 -0.70
N GLU A 248 18.12 12.59 0.23
CA GLU A 248 17.95 11.39 1.03
C GLU A 248 16.49 11.02 1.13
N VAL A 249 16.22 9.72 1.19
CA VAL A 249 14.90 9.14 1.46
C VAL A 249 15.07 7.98 2.45
N PRO A 250 14.21 7.87 3.46
CA PRO A 250 14.23 6.70 4.35
C PRO A 250 14.01 5.40 3.59
N ASN A 251 14.66 4.34 4.07
CA ASN A 251 14.60 3.00 3.52
C ASN A 251 13.79 2.11 4.46
N TRP A 252 12.80 1.40 3.93
CA TRP A 252 11.83 0.64 4.70
C TRP A 252 11.78 -0.81 4.25
N SER A 253 11.83 -1.73 5.20
CA SER A 253 11.56 -3.15 4.97
C SER A 253 10.11 -3.49 5.34
N TYR A 254 9.48 -4.43 4.64
CA TYR A 254 8.16 -4.89 5.00
C TYR A 254 8.23 -6.01 6.04
N ASN A 255 7.58 -5.82 7.16
CA ASN A 255 7.41 -6.84 8.18
C ASN A 255 6.09 -7.59 7.96
N GLU A 256 6.18 -8.86 7.59
CA GLU A 256 5.04 -9.70 7.25
C GLU A 256 4.17 -10.07 8.46
N GLU A 257 4.72 -10.08 9.67
CA GLU A 257 3.98 -10.42 10.88
C GLU A 257 2.99 -9.32 11.27
N TYR A 258 3.43 -8.06 11.20
CA TYR A 258 2.60 -6.91 11.56
C TYR A 258 1.88 -6.27 10.37
N GLY A 259 2.27 -6.62 9.15
CA GLY A 259 1.74 -6.00 7.93
C GLY A 259 2.11 -4.53 7.79
N MET A 260 3.28 -4.14 8.31
CA MET A 260 3.75 -2.75 8.38
C MET A 260 5.17 -2.62 7.85
N TRP A 261 5.51 -1.42 7.41
CA TRP A 261 6.85 -1.07 7.00
C TRP A 261 7.70 -0.64 8.21
N VAL A 262 8.96 -1.02 8.24
CA VAL A 262 9.91 -0.71 9.30
C VAL A 262 11.06 0.10 8.74
N GLU A 263 11.33 1.28 9.32
CA GLU A 263 12.46 2.11 8.88
C GLU A 263 13.78 1.44 9.24
N GLU A 264 14.59 1.11 8.25
CA GLU A 264 15.86 0.39 8.43
C GLU A 264 17.05 1.07 7.75
N GLY A 265 16.97 2.34 7.44
CA GLY A 265 18.11 3.03 6.85
C GLY A 265 17.72 4.24 6.03
N VAL A 266 18.66 4.67 5.21
CA VAL A 266 18.52 5.83 4.33
C VAL A 266 19.14 5.51 3.00
N SER A 267 18.41 5.78 1.92
CA SER A 267 18.92 5.77 0.54
C SER A 267 19.24 7.18 0.08
N ARG A 268 20.28 7.34 -0.73
CA ARG A 268 20.78 8.62 -1.21
C ARG A 268 20.58 8.76 -2.72
N LEU A 269 20.25 9.97 -3.14
CA LEU A 269 20.14 10.31 -4.56
C LEU A 269 21.50 10.22 -5.23
N GLN A 270 21.63 9.34 -6.23
CA GLN A 270 22.82 9.17 -7.07
C GLN A 270 22.38 9.17 -8.54
N GLY A 271 22.59 10.31 -9.20
CA GLY A 271 22.11 10.49 -10.57
C GLY A 271 20.58 10.60 -10.60
N ASP A 272 19.94 9.62 -11.23
CA ASP A 272 18.49 9.49 -11.41
C ASP A 272 17.88 8.37 -10.58
N ALA A 273 18.57 7.87 -9.56
CA ALA A 273 18.13 6.80 -8.69
C ALA A 273 18.44 7.08 -7.22
N TYR A 274 17.61 6.55 -6.33
CA TYR A 274 17.94 6.39 -4.92
C TYR A 274 18.69 5.08 -4.70
N VAL A 275 19.81 5.15 -3.99
CA VAL A 275 20.70 4.02 -3.72
C VAL A 275 20.89 3.85 -2.23
N GLY A 276 20.65 2.65 -1.71
CA GLY A 276 20.78 2.30 -0.31
C GLY A 276 21.26 0.87 -0.09
N GLU A 277 21.64 0.57 1.15
CA GLU A 277 22.03 -0.77 1.57
C GLU A 277 20.90 -1.44 2.33
N VAL A 278 20.78 -2.77 2.15
CA VAL A 278 19.81 -3.63 2.83
C VAL A 278 20.53 -4.83 3.44
N SER A 279 20.07 -5.27 4.62
CA SER A 279 20.68 -6.35 5.39
C SER A 279 19.99 -7.70 5.24
N HIS A 280 18.81 -7.75 4.63
CA HIS A 280 18.02 -8.94 4.33
C HIS A 280 17.14 -8.69 3.11
N PHE A 281 16.47 -9.73 2.62
CA PHE A 281 15.50 -9.59 1.55
C PHE A 281 14.08 -9.87 2.03
N SER A 282 13.18 -8.99 1.57
CA SER A 282 11.73 -8.98 1.63
C SER A 282 11.26 -7.97 0.59
N TYR A 283 10.12 -7.30 0.81
CA TYR A 283 9.83 -6.04 0.11
C TYR A 283 10.62 -4.90 0.75
N TRP A 284 11.24 -4.07 -0.07
CA TRP A 284 11.92 -2.85 0.31
C TRP A 284 11.27 -1.65 -0.36
N ASN A 285 11.18 -0.53 0.38
CA ASN A 285 10.51 0.67 -0.08
C ASN A 285 11.37 1.91 0.21
N HIS A 286 11.36 2.86 -0.71
CA HIS A 286 11.88 4.20 -0.50
C HIS A 286 10.71 5.13 -0.27
N ASP A 287 10.46 5.54 0.97
CA ASP A 287 9.28 6.33 1.32
C ASP A 287 9.62 7.54 2.17
N PHE A 288 8.95 8.63 1.88
CA PHE A 288 8.87 9.77 2.79
C PHE A 288 7.84 9.46 3.88
N LYS A 289 8.06 9.99 5.07
CA LYS A 289 7.18 9.73 6.22
C LYS A 289 6.55 11.02 6.73
N ASP A 290 5.29 10.92 7.08
CA ASP A 290 4.49 11.99 7.66
C ASP A 290 3.75 11.48 8.90
N PRO A 291 3.51 12.36 9.92
CA PRO A 291 2.67 12.00 11.04
C PRO A 291 1.27 11.56 10.57
N LEU A 292 0.71 10.54 11.21
CA LEU A 292 -0.62 10.02 10.95
C LEU A 292 -1.64 10.61 11.92
N ILE A 293 -2.85 10.79 11.41
CA ILE A 293 -4.05 11.09 12.19
C ILE A 293 -5.18 10.15 11.78
N SER A 294 -6.09 9.88 12.70
CA SER A 294 -7.29 9.09 12.41
C SER A 294 -8.31 9.94 11.65
N PHE A 295 -8.97 9.31 10.70
CA PHE A 295 -10.02 9.90 9.86
C PHE A 295 -11.25 8.99 9.90
N SER A 296 -12.47 9.59 9.96
CA SER A 296 -13.73 8.89 9.76
C SER A 296 -14.73 9.75 8.99
N ALA A 297 -15.67 9.07 8.30
CA ALA A 297 -16.80 9.71 7.62
C ALA A 297 -17.94 8.68 7.43
N VAL A 298 -19.15 9.17 7.13
CA VAL A 298 -20.28 8.35 6.68
C VAL A 298 -20.82 8.92 5.37
N LEU A 299 -20.84 8.10 4.33
CA LEU A 299 -21.36 8.47 3.01
C LEU A 299 -22.84 8.10 2.89
N GLN A 300 -23.66 9.03 2.39
CA GLN A 300 -25.07 8.79 2.09
C GLN A 300 -25.50 9.52 0.81
N ASP A 301 -26.62 9.10 0.22
CA ASP A 301 -27.30 9.85 -0.84
C ASP A 301 -28.04 11.09 -0.29
N GLU A 302 -28.68 11.88 -1.16
CA GLU A 302 -29.45 13.07 -0.75
C GLU A 302 -30.72 12.70 0.04
N ALA A 303 -31.21 11.47 -0.08
CA ALA A 303 -32.36 10.96 0.69
C ALA A 303 -31.96 10.45 2.09
N GLY A 304 -30.65 10.32 2.37
CA GLY A 304 -30.11 9.82 3.63
C GLY A 304 -29.91 8.32 3.66
N ASN A 305 -29.98 7.62 2.52
CA ASN A 305 -29.64 6.21 2.46
C ASN A 305 -28.12 6.03 2.45
N PRO A 306 -27.58 5.05 3.19
CA PRO A 306 -26.15 4.82 3.24
C PRO A 306 -25.61 4.38 1.88
N LEU A 307 -24.42 4.87 1.52
CA LEU A 307 -23.69 4.46 0.33
C LEU A 307 -22.64 3.41 0.70
N GLY A 308 -23.08 2.17 0.84
CA GLY A 308 -22.23 1.00 1.09
C GLY A 308 -21.49 0.54 -0.17
N ASN A 309 -20.27 0.01 0.01
CA ASN A 309 -19.43 -0.55 -1.06
C ASN A 309 -18.94 0.46 -2.11
N TYR A 310 -18.87 1.74 -1.76
CA TYR A 310 -18.28 2.77 -2.60
C TYR A 310 -16.79 2.93 -2.30
N ARG A 311 -15.99 3.01 -3.35
CA ARG A 311 -14.56 3.29 -3.22
C ARG A 311 -14.37 4.78 -2.92
N VAL A 312 -13.64 5.07 -1.86
CA VAL A 312 -13.20 6.42 -1.48
C VAL A 312 -11.70 6.51 -1.69
N ILE A 313 -11.26 7.54 -2.38
CA ILE A 313 -9.84 7.85 -2.58
C ILE A 313 -9.55 9.15 -1.84
N ILE A 314 -8.48 9.17 -1.05
CA ILE A 314 -7.95 10.39 -0.47
C ILE A 314 -6.56 10.59 -1.03
N ARG A 315 -6.33 11.72 -1.73
CA ARG A 315 -5.05 12.02 -2.37
C ARG A 315 -4.54 13.40 -2.04
N GLN A 316 -3.24 13.55 -2.13
CA GLN A 316 -2.59 14.85 -2.08
C GLN A 316 -2.66 15.50 -3.47
N PRO A 317 -3.28 16.68 -3.63
CA PRO A 317 -3.38 17.36 -4.92
C PRO A 317 -2.02 17.61 -5.54
N GLY A 318 -1.90 17.34 -6.85
CA GLY A 318 -0.67 17.56 -7.61
C GLY A 318 0.39 16.46 -7.46
N THR A 319 0.06 15.38 -6.77
CA THR A 319 0.89 14.17 -6.68
C THR A 319 0.08 12.94 -7.10
N ASN A 320 0.76 11.82 -7.34
CA ASN A 320 0.10 10.53 -7.56
C ASN A 320 -0.14 9.75 -6.25
N LEU A 321 0.08 10.42 -5.11
CA LEU A 321 -0.01 9.81 -3.80
C LEU A 321 -1.45 9.79 -3.35
N ASN A 322 -1.96 8.59 -3.17
CA ASN A 322 -3.33 8.37 -2.71
C ASN A 322 -3.41 7.17 -1.79
N GLY A 323 -4.32 7.25 -0.81
CA GLY A 323 -4.85 6.13 -0.06
C GLY A 323 -6.28 5.87 -0.53
N PHE A 324 -6.76 4.66 -0.38
CA PHE A 324 -8.14 4.34 -0.66
C PHE A 324 -8.73 3.35 0.34
N GLY A 325 -10.03 3.41 0.48
CA GLY A 325 -10.83 2.45 1.22
C GLY A 325 -12.16 2.22 0.51
N THR A 326 -12.96 1.31 1.04
CA THR A 326 -14.32 1.05 0.58
C THR A 326 -15.25 1.27 1.77
N THR A 327 -16.37 1.97 1.55
CA THR A 327 -17.37 2.16 2.61
C THR A 327 -17.99 0.82 3.01
N ALA A 328 -18.25 0.65 4.29
CA ALA A 328 -19.05 -0.43 4.83
C ALA A 328 -20.52 -0.31 4.36
N GLU A 329 -21.35 -1.31 4.61
CA GLU A 329 -22.77 -1.32 4.19
C GLU A 329 -23.56 -0.14 4.75
N ASP A 330 -23.23 0.32 5.95
CA ASP A 330 -23.85 1.49 6.59
C ASP A 330 -23.31 2.83 6.08
N GLY A 331 -22.47 2.82 5.04
CA GLY A 331 -21.81 3.98 4.45
C GLY A 331 -20.60 4.49 5.23
N SER A 332 -20.24 3.87 6.35
CA SER A 332 -19.09 4.29 7.16
C SER A 332 -17.77 3.98 6.49
N ILE A 333 -16.78 4.85 6.72
CA ILE A 333 -15.38 4.63 6.34
C ILE A 333 -14.48 5.25 7.40
N ALA A 334 -13.41 4.54 7.74
CA ALA A 334 -12.37 5.02 8.64
C ALA A 334 -10.98 4.61 8.15
N GLY A 335 -9.97 5.31 8.62
CA GLY A 335 -8.59 5.01 8.26
C GLY A 335 -7.60 6.02 8.83
N LEU A 336 -6.41 6.02 8.28
CA LEU A 336 -5.33 6.94 8.64
C LEU A 336 -5.00 7.82 7.43
N ILE A 337 -4.80 9.12 7.69
CA ILE A 337 -4.39 10.11 6.70
C ILE A 337 -3.19 10.91 7.20
N PRO A 338 -2.36 11.47 6.31
CA PRO A 338 -1.24 12.31 6.72
C PRO A 338 -1.74 13.62 7.36
N GLN A 339 -1.05 14.03 8.44
CA GLN A 339 -1.32 15.26 9.17
C GLN A 339 -0.84 16.51 8.39
N ASP A 340 -1.54 17.63 8.56
CA ASP A 340 -1.16 18.99 8.08
C ASP A 340 -1.04 19.12 6.55
N TYR A 341 -1.71 18.25 5.77
CA TYR A 341 -1.79 18.34 4.31
C TYR A 341 -3.17 18.79 3.83
N ASP A 342 -3.18 19.56 2.74
CA ASP A 342 -4.37 19.72 1.92
C ASP A 342 -4.61 18.44 1.14
N LEU A 343 -5.75 17.83 1.31
CA LEU A 343 -6.12 16.55 0.72
C LEU A 343 -7.37 16.71 -0.15
N LEU A 344 -7.55 15.81 -1.10
CA LEU A 344 -8.73 15.70 -1.92
C LEU A 344 -9.39 14.34 -1.64
N LEU A 345 -10.61 14.37 -1.11
CA LEU A 345 -11.46 13.20 -0.98
C LEU A 345 -12.29 13.05 -2.23
N GLU A 346 -12.30 11.87 -2.82
CA GLU A 346 -13.10 11.52 -4.00
C GLU A 346 -13.88 10.23 -3.73
N VAL A 347 -15.17 10.25 -4.03
CA VAL A 347 -16.03 9.06 -4.04
C VAL A 347 -16.13 8.60 -5.48
N MET A 348 -15.75 7.35 -5.72
CA MET A 348 -15.67 6.77 -7.04
C MET A 348 -16.92 5.95 -7.35
N GLY A 349 -17.45 6.15 -8.53
CA GLY A 349 -18.47 5.29 -9.10
C GLY A 349 -17.91 3.97 -9.62
N ASN A 350 -18.79 3.07 -10.00
CA ASN A 350 -18.43 1.71 -10.44
C ASN A 350 -17.65 1.67 -11.76
N CYS A 351 -17.64 2.74 -12.52
CA CYS A 351 -16.92 2.84 -13.78
C CYS A 351 -15.64 3.68 -13.67
N GLY A 352 -15.24 4.02 -12.43
CA GLY A 352 -14.06 4.84 -12.17
C GLY A 352 -14.28 6.34 -12.35
N GLU A 353 -15.53 6.77 -12.55
CA GLU A 353 -15.92 8.17 -12.54
C GLU A 353 -15.92 8.73 -11.11
N VAL A 354 -15.63 10.02 -10.99
CA VAL A 354 -15.72 10.72 -9.71
C VAL A 354 -17.16 11.19 -9.49
N LEU A 355 -17.85 10.58 -8.54
CA LEU A 355 -19.23 10.95 -8.15
C LEU A 355 -19.26 12.18 -7.25
N TYR A 356 -18.27 12.29 -6.38
CA TYR A 356 -18.16 13.39 -5.43
C TYR A 356 -16.68 13.72 -5.21
N SER A 357 -16.38 14.98 -4.99
CA SER A 357 -15.03 15.44 -4.75
C SER A 357 -15.03 16.65 -3.82
N GLU A 358 -14.22 16.61 -2.76
CA GLU A 358 -14.10 17.69 -1.78
C GLU A 358 -12.65 17.85 -1.33
N ASN A 359 -12.18 19.11 -1.27
CA ASN A 359 -10.92 19.40 -0.61
C ASN A 359 -11.13 19.36 0.90
N ILE A 360 -10.33 18.56 1.58
CA ILE A 360 -10.37 18.38 3.02
C ILE A 360 -9.02 18.74 3.65
N GLY A 361 -9.04 19.13 4.91
CA GLY A 361 -7.83 19.53 5.63
C GLY A 361 -7.37 20.98 5.37
N PRO A 362 -6.14 21.35 5.75
CA PRO A 362 -5.23 20.52 6.53
C PRO A 362 -5.74 20.27 7.96
N PHE A 363 -5.50 19.08 8.48
CA PHE A 363 -5.89 18.69 9.84
C PHE A 363 -4.65 18.47 10.69
N SER A 364 -4.66 19.02 11.93
CA SER A 364 -3.55 18.89 12.88
C SER A 364 -3.78 17.81 13.96
N GLY A 365 -4.80 16.99 13.82
CA GLY A 365 -5.18 15.91 14.73
C GLY A 365 -6.37 15.14 14.19
N ASP A 366 -6.76 14.07 14.88
CA ASP A 366 -7.86 13.19 14.50
C ASP A 366 -9.11 13.94 14.08
N VAL A 367 -9.78 13.48 13.02
CA VAL A 367 -10.93 14.16 12.43
C VAL A 367 -12.06 13.19 12.10
N ASP A 368 -13.27 13.59 12.47
CA ASP A 368 -14.51 13.02 11.99
C ASP A 368 -15.18 14.04 11.07
N LEU A 369 -15.25 13.71 9.77
CA LEU A 369 -15.92 14.56 8.77
C LEU A 369 -17.45 14.49 8.86
N GLY A 370 -17.99 13.57 9.70
CA GLY A 370 -19.43 13.34 9.82
C GLY A 370 -20.02 12.79 8.53
N VAL A 371 -21.22 13.28 8.20
CA VAL A 371 -21.98 12.80 7.04
C VAL A 371 -21.58 13.57 5.77
N ILE A 372 -21.18 12.84 4.73
CA ILE A 372 -20.93 13.34 3.38
C ILE A 372 -22.11 12.91 2.50
N SER A 373 -22.86 13.88 1.95
CA SER A 373 -23.95 13.60 1.03
C SER A 373 -23.47 13.66 -0.42
N VAL A 374 -23.63 12.56 -1.13
CA VAL A 374 -23.30 12.45 -2.57
C VAL A 374 -24.56 12.78 -3.38
N PRO A 375 -24.47 13.67 -4.39
CA PRO A 375 -25.64 14.07 -5.19
C PRO A 375 -26.27 12.91 -5.99
N ASP A 376 -27.59 12.70 -5.86
CA ASP A 376 -28.34 11.62 -6.50
C ASP A 376 -28.27 11.64 -8.05
N GLY A 377 -28.12 12.80 -8.64
CA GLY A 377 -28.09 12.97 -10.11
C GLY A 377 -26.91 12.28 -10.81
N LEU A 378 -25.96 11.74 -10.06
CA LEU A 378 -24.80 11.02 -10.53
C LEU A 378 -24.93 9.49 -10.35
N LEU A 379 -26.03 9.05 -9.71
CA LEU A 379 -26.26 7.65 -9.38
C LEU A 379 -27.32 7.05 -10.31
N ASN A 380 -26.90 6.43 -11.41
CA ASN A 380 -27.81 5.57 -12.19
C ASN A 380 -27.95 4.24 -11.44
N ALA A 381 -29.06 4.03 -10.75
CA ALA A 381 -29.27 2.84 -9.94
C ALA A 381 -29.92 1.71 -10.74
N ILE A 382 -29.35 0.52 -10.62
CA ILE A 382 -29.98 -0.75 -10.99
C ILE A 382 -30.44 -1.44 -9.71
N ASN A 383 -31.72 -1.83 -9.67
CA ASN A 383 -32.26 -2.63 -8.57
C ASN A 383 -32.29 -4.10 -8.99
N LEU A 384 -31.65 -4.95 -8.21
CA LEU A 384 -31.62 -6.38 -8.41
C LEU A 384 -32.34 -7.08 -7.24
N THR A 385 -33.49 -7.71 -7.54
CA THR A 385 -34.26 -8.46 -6.55
C THR A 385 -34.47 -9.89 -6.98
N GLY A 386 -34.45 -10.82 -6.05
CA GLY A 386 -34.65 -12.22 -6.36
C GLY A 386 -34.59 -13.16 -5.16
N THR A 387 -34.50 -14.44 -5.46
CA THR A 387 -34.26 -15.48 -4.48
C THR A 387 -33.25 -16.48 -5.05
N LEU A 388 -32.16 -16.72 -4.31
CA LEU A 388 -31.20 -17.75 -4.66
C LEU A 388 -31.77 -19.13 -4.27
N VAL A 389 -31.72 -20.07 -5.19
CA VAL A 389 -32.22 -21.42 -4.96
C VAL A 389 -31.18 -22.46 -5.37
N ASP A 390 -31.22 -23.64 -4.72
CA ASP A 390 -30.42 -24.79 -5.12
C ASP A 390 -30.94 -25.45 -6.42
N CYS A 391 -30.27 -26.53 -6.87
CA CYS A 391 -30.65 -27.27 -8.07
C CYS A 391 -32.02 -27.95 -7.95
N GLU A 392 -32.54 -28.15 -6.76
CA GLU A 392 -33.86 -28.70 -6.47
C GLU A 392 -34.94 -27.62 -6.36
N GLY A 393 -34.57 -26.32 -6.38
CA GLY A 393 -35.48 -25.18 -6.29
C GLY A 393 -35.81 -24.75 -4.86
N ASN A 394 -35.05 -25.21 -3.85
CA ASN A 394 -35.23 -24.78 -2.47
C ASN A 394 -34.43 -23.48 -2.23
N PRO A 395 -34.94 -22.56 -1.40
CA PRO A 395 -34.18 -21.38 -0.99
C PRO A 395 -32.81 -21.74 -0.39
N LEU A 396 -31.76 -21.05 -0.82
CA LEU A 396 -30.37 -21.27 -0.41
C LEU A 396 -29.84 -20.08 0.42
N PRO A 397 -30.12 -20.04 1.74
CA PRO A 397 -29.50 -19.07 2.63
C PRO A 397 -28.00 -19.37 2.80
N GLY A 398 -27.20 -18.36 3.07
CA GLY A 398 -25.74 -18.49 3.13
C GLY A 398 -25.08 -18.65 1.75
N GLY A 399 -25.82 -18.43 0.68
CA GLY A 399 -25.29 -18.43 -0.68
C GLY A 399 -24.67 -17.10 -1.06
N ILE A 400 -24.00 -17.06 -2.20
CA ILE A 400 -23.30 -15.91 -2.71
C ILE A 400 -23.86 -15.56 -4.08
N LEU A 401 -24.12 -14.28 -4.31
CA LEU A 401 -24.36 -13.75 -5.63
C LEU A 401 -23.08 -13.09 -6.16
N ARG A 402 -22.58 -13.60 -7.26
CA ARG A 402 -21.58 -12.93 -8.06
C ARG A 402 -22.26 -12.24 -9.22
N TYR A 403 -22.07 -10.95 -9.36
CA TYR A 403 -22.59 -10.22 -10.51
C TYR A 403 -21.50 -9.39 -11.19
N GLU A 404 -21.60 -9.36 -12.51
CA GLU A 404 -20.70 -8.64 -13.39
C GLU A 404 -21.47 -7.55 -14.10
N LEU A 405 -20.95 -6.33 -14.02
CA LEU A 405 -21.47 -5.16 -14.72
C LEU A 405 -20.32 -4.54 -15.52
N GLY A 406 -20.29 -4.73 -16.80
CA GLY A 406 -19.13 -4.36 -17.62
C GLY A 406 -17.87 -5.09 -17.15
N ASN A 407 -16.83 -4.34 -16.76
CA ASN A 407 -15.57 -4.88 -16.25
C ASN A 407 -15.54 -5.01 -14.70
N HIS A 408 -16.66 -4.76 -14.03
CA HIS A 408 -16.73 -4.78 -12.59
C HIS A 408 -17.40 -6.05 -12.09
N VAL A 409 -16.72 -6.78 -11.22
CA VAL A 409 -17.24 -7.97 -10.55
C VAL A 409 -17.49 -7.64 -9.09
N ARG A 410 -18.65 -8.04 -8.59
CA ARG A 410 -19.03 -7.93 -7.19
C ARG A 410 -19.58 -9.24 -6.65
N TYR A 411 -19.46 -9.40 -5.35
CA TYR A 411 -20.00 -10.53 -4.60
C TYR A 411 -20.86 -10.00 -3.46
N GLU A 412 -22.02 -10.60 -3.27
CA GLU A 412 -22.92 -10.30 -2.16
C GLU A 412 -23.26 -11.61 -1.44
N TYR A 413 -23.03 -11.62 -0.14
CA TYR A 413 -23.37 -12.75 0.73
C TYR A 413 -24.82 -12.61 1.19
N LEU A 414 -25.55 -13.71 1.11
CA LEU A 414 -26.96 -13.75 1.40
C LEU A 414 -27.22 -14.51 2.71
N ASP A 415 -27.40 -13.81 3.82
CA ASP A 415 -27.85 -14.44 5.07
C ASP A 415 -29.18 -15.14 4.87
N GLU A 416 -30.10 -14.50 4.12
CA GLU A 416 -31.33 -15.06 3.64
C GLU A 416 -31.24 -15.37 2.14
N ALA A 417 -32.01 -16.34 1.68
CA ALA A 417 -32.02 -16.68 0.25
C ALA A 417 -32.59 -15.56 -0.65
N SER A 418 -33.40 -14.67 -0.10
CA SER A 418 -33.97 -13.52 -0.80
C SER A 418 -33.03 -12.33 -0.77
N PHE A 419 -32.95 -11.58 -1.84
CA PHE A 419 -32.12 -10.40 -1.96
C PHE A 419 -32.85 -9.24 -2.64
N ASP A 420 -32.54 -8.04 -2.21
CA ASP A 420 -33.02 -6.77 -2.78
C ASP A 420 -31.94 -5.70 -2.54
N PHE A 421 -31.14 -5.44 -3.57
CA PHE A 421 -30.08 -4.45 -3.49
C PHE A 421 -29.97 -3.60 -4.76
N SER A 422 -29.43 -2.41 -4.58
CA SER A 422 -29.21 -1.42 -5.63
C SER A 422 -27.72 -1.20 -5.83
N PHE A 423 -27.31 -0.99 -7.07
CA PHE A 423 -25.95 -0.57 -7.38
C PHE A 423 -25.95 0.43 -8.53
N SER A 424 -24.97 1.33 -8.53
CA SER A 424 -24.84 2.35 -9.57
C SER A 424 -24.19 1.80 -10.83
N THR A 425 -24.58 2.34 -11.98
CA THR A 425 -23.94 2.08 -13.28
C THR A 425 -23.78 3.38 -14.06
N CYS A 426 -22.74 3.43 -14.89
CA CYS A 426 -22.49 4.52 -15.83
C CYS A 426 -22.95 4.22 -17.26
N GLU A 427 -23.44 3.00 -17.50
CA GLU A 427 -23.90 2.59 -18.81
C GLU A 427 -25.42 2.78 -18.94
N ASP A 428 -25.88 3.28 -20.08
CA ASP A 428 -27.33 3.45 -20.36
C ASP A 428 -28.07 2.12 -20.48
N ASN A 429 -27.38 1.07 -20.94
CA ASN A 429 -27.93 -0.28 -21.10
C ASN A 429 -26.86 -1.30 -20.74
N PRO A 430 -26.54 -1.46 -19.44
CA PRO A 430 -25.48 -2.36 -19.00
C PRO A 430 -25.90 -3.82 -19.19
N GLU A 431 -24.94 -4.64 -19.61
CA GLU A 431 -25.09 -6.09 -19.55
C GLU A 431 -24.74 -6.54 -18.12
N LEU A 432 -25.71 -7.15 -17.45
CA LEU A 432 -25.56 -7.68 -16.11
C LEU A 432 -25.54 -9.20 -16.17
N THR A 433 -24.43 -9.81 -15.76
CA THR A 433 -24.33 -11.26 -15.54
C THR A 433 -24.46 -11.54 -14.05
N VAL A 434 -25.35 -12.44 -13.65
CA VAL A 434 -25.55 -12.85 -12.24
C VAL A 434 -25.31 -14.34 -12.13
N ILE A 435 -24.46 -14.74 -11.19
CA ILE A 435 -24.12 -16.15 -10.90
C ILE A 435 -24.40 -16.38 -9.42
N GLY A 436 -25.25 -17.37 -9.13
CA GLY A 436 -25.45 -17.86 -7.77
C GLY A 436 -24.40 -18.92 -7.43
N ILE A 437 -23.76 -18.81 -6.27
CA ILE A 437 -22.74 -19.73 -5.78
C ILE A 437 -23.22 -20.28 -4.43
N ASN A 438 -23.09 -21.59 -4.24
CA ASN A 438 -23.38 -22.21 -2.95
C ASN A 438 -22.22 -21.89 -1.99
N GLY A 439 -22.50 -21.19 -0.90
CA GLY A 439 -21.50 -20.82 0.09
C GLY A 439 -20.74 -22.01 0.73
N ASN A 440 -21.35 -23.20 0.73
CA ASN A 440 -20.71 -24.41 1.23
C ASN A 440 -19.67 -25.02 0.26
N ASP A 441 -19.63 -24.56 -0.99
CA ASP A 441 -18.66 -25.02 -1.98
C ASP A 441 -17.35 -24.18 -1.96
N LEU A 442 -17.26 -23.21 -1.03
CA LEU A 442 -16.10 -22.32 -0.83
C LEU A 442 -15.18 -22.77 0.33
N VAL A 443 -15.40 -23.94 0.91
CA VAL A 443 -14.60 -24.46 2.05
C VAL A 443 -13.70 -25.60 1.59
#